data_dd1ecd8802d5ebe9322b06de4fd28f9e
#
_entry.id   dd1ecd8802d5ebe9322b06de4fd28f9e
#
_cell.length_a   1.000
_cell.length_b   1.000
_cell.length_c   1.000
_cell.angle_alpha   90.00
_cell.angle_beta   90.00
_cell.angle_gamma   90.00
#
_symmetry.space_group_name_H-M   'P 1'
#
loop_
_entity.id
_entity.type
_entity.pdbx_description
1 polymer ?
#
loop_
_entity_poly.entity_id
_entity_poly.type
_entity_poly.pdbx_seq_one_letter_code
_entity_poly.pdbx_strand_id
1 'polypeptide(L)'
;MSYNLIQKILLNIHFFFNSLPAKYKASYRDYYTYQNLVAIRAGSLIFLLLNVIIRILYFVFPVNLTKAQNFHQFNLSNWVFIIITPFFLIASNILIACFKSHKKATASMALIVFLFSIYIISCGMYSSFIATSDPSNALTLYLIALSLISAICVFEYYETIILIIVVEILFTALLFYSQTNATRMAYNQLISAILLSAFYLTSRYFFSYKVNYYQQVIEIREKNVEIEKAGEFKNQVLGMVAHDLRNPIAAVESIAMIMELDDLSEDTQDNLNMMKASCVKARTIIDDLLEAARNDISNIYEMEKTELNQLLKSIVSDWKIQPDPKADVLLTSHINPAYAAVNKEKLHRAIDNLISNAIKFSKDNSRVDVRLSKRNQELVIEVQDYGLGIPADILPDIFSPFSKAGRTGLRGEHSTGLGLSIVRQIIEKHNGIVEVDSIVGRGSVFTIKLPIAWMG
;
A
#
# COMPACT_ATOMS: atom_id res chain seq x y z
N MET A 1 31.63 20.34 23.47
CA MET A 1 30.99 19.13 24.01
C MET A 1 29.76 19.44 24.90
N SER A 2 29.71 20.56 25.63
CA SER A 2 28.60 20.96 26.52
C SER A 2 27.31 21.43 25.78
N TYR A 3 27.43 22.11 24.63
CA TYR A 3 26.29 22.65 23.88
C TYR A 3 25.35 21.52 23.33
N ASN A 4 25.95 20.42 22.87
CA ASN A 4 25.22 19.23 22.41
C ASN A 4 24.48 18.48 23.54
N LEU A 5 24.99 18.54 24.76
CA LEU A 5 24.38 17.90 25.91
C LEU A 5 23.14 18.68 26.39
N ILE A 6 23.25 20.01 26.43
CA ILE A 6 22.14 20.91 26.81
C ILE A 6 21.01 20.84 25.77
N GLN A 7 21.32 20.84 24.47
CA GLN A 7 20.32 20.64 23.43
C GLN A 7 19.64 19.26 23.52
N LYS A 8 20.38 18.18 23.79
CA LYS A 8 19.78 16.85 24.04
C LYS A 8 18.90 16.83 25.28
N ILE A 9 19.28 17.50 26.35
CA ILE A 9 18.48 17.59 27.57
C ILE A 9 17.20 18.41 27.30
N LEU A 10 17.30 19.55 26.61
CA LEU A 10 16.14 20.37 26.22
C LEU A 10 15.21 19.62 25.26
N LEU A 11 15.71 18.86 24.30
CA LEU A 11 14.93 17.98 23.41
C LEU A 11 14.21 16.88 24.22
N ASN A 12 14.89 16.30 25.21
CA ASN A 12 14.30 15.28 26.09
C ASN A 12 13.22 15.90 27.00
N ILE A 13 13.44 17.08 27.56
CA ILE A 13 12.42 17.81 28.36
C ILE A 13 11.21 18.15 27.47
N HIS A 14 11.43 18.59 26.24
CA HIS A 14 10.36 18.87 25.28
C HIS A 14 9.52 17.62 24.98
N PHE A 15 10.13 16.43 24.95
CA PHE A 15 9.43 15.15 24.77
C PHE A 15 8.35 14.91 25.83
N PHE A 16 8.61 15.26 27.09
CA PHE A 16 7.67 15.03 28.21
C PHE A 16 6.45 15.98 28.16
N PHE A 17 6.62 17.19 27.61
CA PHE A 17 5.57 18.20 27.55
C PHE A 17 5.15 18.53 26.12
N ASN A 18 5.60 17.75 25.15
CA ASN A 18 5.32 18.01 23.74
C ASN A 18 3.80 17.96 23.49
N SER A 19 3.27 19.04 22.96
CA SER A 19 1.93 19.13 22.41
C SER A 19 2.03 19.20 20.89
N LEU A 20 1.03 18.71 20.20
CA LEU A 20 0.95 18.82 18.73
C LEU A 20 1.05 20.25 18.24
N PRO A 21 1.65 20.44 17.03
CA PRO A 21 1.55 21.72 16.32
C PRO A 21 0.08 22.11 16.18
N ALA A 22 -0.21 23.41 16.40
CA ALA A 22 -1.58 23.93 16.40
C ALA A 22 -2.38 23.55 15.14
N LYS A 23 -1.70 23.45 13.99
CA LYS A 23 -2.28 23.05 12.69
C LYS A 23 -2.98 21.67 12.74
N TYR A 24 -2.44 20.72 13.47
CA TYR A 24 -2.95 19.33 13.50
C TYR A 24 -3.69 18.98 14.81
N LYS A 25 -3.72 19.91 15.78
CA LYS A 25 -4.22 19.63 17.13
C LYS A 25 -5.69 19.15 17.15
N ALA A 26 -6.57 19.82 16.43
CA ALA A 26 -7.99 19.47 16.37
C ALA A 26 -8.20 18.11 15.67
N SER A 27 -7.59 17.94 14.51
CA SER A 27 -7.71 16.71 13.70
C SER A 27 -7.11 15.47 14.40
N TYR A 28 -5.98 15.66 15.10
CA TYR A 28 -5.39 14.58 15.89
C TYR A 28 -6.24 14.25 17.11
N ARG A 29 -6.81 15.24 17.80
CA ARG A 29 -7.73 15.03 18.92
C ARG A 29 -8.94 14.22 18.50
N ASP A 30 -9.55 14.52 17.36
CA ASP A 30 -10.64 13.73 16.81
C ASP A 30 -10.21 12.30 16.53
N TYR A 31 -9.03 12.12 15.92
CA TYR A 31 -8.47 10.81 15.61
C TYR A 31 -8.22 9.97 16.87
N TYR A 32 -7.47 10.49 17.86
CA TYR A 32 -7.13 9.69 19.04
C TYR A 32 -8.35 9.43 19.94
N THR A 33 -9.29 10.39 20.02
CA THR A 33 -10.52 10.16 20.78
C THR A 33 -11.33 9.00 20.21
N TYR A 34 -11.44 8.91 18.89
CA TYR A 34 -12.06 7.77 18.24
C TYR A 34 -11.32 6.46 18.53
N GLN A 35 -9.99 6.46 18.41
CA GLN A 35 -9.17 5.29 18.71
C GLN A 35 -9.31 4.84 20.17
N ASN A 36 -9.33 5.77 21.10
CA ASN A 36 -9.57 5.47 22.51
C ASN A 36 -10.94 4.83 22.74
N LEU A 37 -12.01 5.32 22.10
CA LEU A 37 -13.34 4.71 22.21
C LEU A 37 -13.38 3.28 21.67
N VAL A 38 -12.71 3.03 20.53
CA VAL A 38 -12.57 1.67 19.96
C VAL A 38 -11.80 0.76 20.92
N ALA A 39 -10.72 1.27 21.52
CA ALA A 39 -9.93 0.56 22.51
C ALA A 39 -10.73 0.22 23.78
N ILE A 40 -11.53 1.17 24.29
CA ILE A 40 -12.43 0.93 25.44
C ILE A 40 -13.47 -0.14 25.11
N ARG A 41 -14.09 -0.09 23.95
CA ARG A 41 -15.03 -1.12 23.51
C ARG A 41 -14.40 -2.51 23.54
N ALA A 42 -13.22 -2.65 22.94
CA ALA A 42 -12.50 -3.92 22.91
C ALA A 42 -12.04 -4.34 24.32
N GLY A 43 -11.47 -3.42 25.10
CA GLY A 43 -11.01 -3.65 26.47
C GLY A 43 -12.16 -4.03 27.40
N SER A 44 -13.30 -3.35 27.32
CA SER A 44 -14.50 -3.69 28.12
C SER A 44 -15.02 -5.08 27.78
N LEU A 45 -15.05 -5.46 26.49
CA LEU A 45 -15.49 -6.78 26.07
C LEU A 45 -14.54 -7.87 26.61
N ILE A 46 -13.23 -7.68 26.44
CA ILE A 46 -12.22 -8.64 26.94
C ILE A 46 -12.28 -8.77 28.45
N PHE A 47 -12.37 -7.64 29.18
CA PHE A 47 -12.44 -7.63 30.63
C PHE A 47 -13.73 -8.29 31.15
N LEU A 48 -14.86 -8.08 30.48
CA LEU A 48 -16.13 -8.74 30.79
C LEU A 48 -16.03 -10.26 30.58
N LEU A 49 -15.53 -10.70 29.43
CA LEU A 49 -15.34 -12.12 29.13
C LEU A 49 -14.41 -12.80 30.15
N LEU A 50 -13.32 -12.13 30.53
CA LEU A 50 -12.40 -12.64 31.54
C LEU A 50 -13.10 -12.85 32.89
N ASN A 51 -13.92 -11.88 33.34
CA ASN A 51 -14.66 -12.00 34.60
C ASN A 51 -15.77 -13.07 34.55
N VAL A 52 -16.40 -13.25 33.38
CA VAL A 52 -17.35 -14.36 33.16
C VAL A 52 -16.64 -15.71 33.19
N ILE A 53 -15.49 -15.84 32.57
CA ILE A 53 -14.67 -17.06 32.63
C ILE A 53 -14.28 -17.38 34.06
N ILE A 54 -13.84 -16.40 34.86
CA ILE A 54 -13.55 -16.56 36.27
C ILE A 54 -14.78 -17.08 37.02
N ARG A 55 -15.96 -16.57 36.69
CA ARG A 55 -17.22 -17.03 37.27
C ARG A 55 -17.54 -18.49 36.93
N ILE A 56 -17.35 -18.89 35.69
CA ILE A 56 -17.52 -20.28 35.24
C ILE A 56 -16.54 -21.20 35.98
N LEU A 57 -15.28 -20.78 36.15
CA LEU A 57 -14.27 -21.54 36.89
C LEU A 57 -14.66 -21.71 38.36
N TYR A 58 -15.27 -20.70 39.01
CA TYR A 58 -15.81 -20.84 40.37
C TYR A 58 -16.92 -21.87 40.46
N PHE A 59 -17.74 -21.99 39.39
CA PHE A 59 -18.81 -22.98 39.36
C PHE A 59 -18.28 -24.41 39.11
N VAL A 60 -17.28 -24.57 38.25
CA VAL A 60 -16.70 -25.88 37.88
C VAL A 60 -15.78 -26.44 38.97
N PHE A 61 -15.03 -25.57 39.67
CA PHE A 61 -14.05 -25.96 40.69
C PHE A 61 -14.35 -25.36 42.09
N PRO A 62 -15.53 -25.59 42.67
CA PRO A 62 -15.98 -24.88 43.86
C PRO A 62 -15.10 -25.26 45.11
N VAL A 63 -14.68 -26.51 45.25
CA VAL A 63 -14.04 -27.03 46.47
C VAL A 63 -12.64 -26.46 46.66
N ASN A 64 -11.91 -26.19 45.61
CA ASN A 64 -10.54 -25.68 45.67
C ASN A 64 -10.47 -24.16 45.86
N LEU A 65 -11.42 -23.42 45.24
CA LEU A 65 -11.41 -21.97 45.24
C LEU A 65 -12.09 -21.37 46.48
N THR A 66 -13.12 -22.02 47.02
CA THR A 66 -13.82 -21.55 48.23
C THR A 66 -13.00 -21.61 49.50
N LYS A 67 -11.92 -22.40 49.53
CA LYS A 67 -10.97 -22.48 50.65
C LYS A 67 -9.97 -21.34 50.68
N ALA A 68 -9.88 -20.50 49.65
CA ALA A 68 -9.00 -19.34 49.66
C ALA A 68 -9.44 -18.32 50.73
N GLN A 69 -8.48 -17.82 51.51
CA GLN A 69 -8.71 -16.94 52.64
C GLN A 69 -9.56 -15.69 52.31
N ASN A 70 -9.50 -15.17 51.06
CA ASN A 70 -10.17 -13.96 50.60
C ASN A 70 -11.25 -14.25 49.56
N PHE A 71 -11.76 -15.48 49.48
CA PHE A 71 -12.74 -15.90 48.47
C PHE A 71 -13.99 -15.02 48.43
N HIS A 72 -14.54 -14.65 49.59
CA HIS A 72 -15.75 -13.83 49.66
C HIS A 72 -15.56 -12.46 49.01
N GLN A 73 -14.45 -11.81 49.25
CA GLN A 73 -14.11 -10.51 48.68
C GLN A 73 -13.86 -10.60 47.16
N PHE A 74 -13.15 -11.64 46.71
CA PHE A 74 -12.97 -11.95 45.28
C PHE A 74 -14.28 -12.19 44.58
N ASN A 75 -15.16 -12.95 45.17
CA ASN A 75 -16.46 -13.26 44.64
C ASN A 75 -17.33 -11.99 44.52
N LEU A 76 -17.31 -11.11 45.51
CA LEU A 76 -18.01 -9.84 45.48
C LEU A 76 -17.46 -8.91 44.39
N SER A 77 -16.15 -8.73 44.33
CA SER A 77 -15.52 -7.89 43.34
C SER A 77 -15.78 -8.34 41.90
N ASN A 78 -15.70 -9.66 41.66
CA ASN A 78 -16.00 -10.22 40.35
C ASN A 78 -17.46 -9.92 39.91
N TRP A 79 -18.45 -9.98 40.81
CA TRP A 79 -19.82 -9.55 40.50
C TRP A 79 -19.91 -8.06 40.20
N VAL A 80 -19.23 -7.20 40.95
CA VAL A 80 -19.18 -5.76 40.71
C VAL A 80 -18.58 -5.49 39.33
N PHE A 81 -17.54 -6.18 38.94
CA PHE A 81 -16.90 -6.01 37.62
C PHE A 81 -17.81 -6.47 36.47
N ILE A 82 -18.53 -7.59 36.63
CA ILE A 82 -19.51 -8.07 35.64
C ILE A 82 -20.67 -7.09 35.48
N ILE A 83 -21.11 -6.43 36.56
CA ILE A 83 -22.25 -5.49 36.52
C ILE A 83 -21.84 -4.13 35.92
N ILE A 84 -20.64 -3.61 36.26
CA ILE A 84 -20.22 -2.26 35.84
C ILE A 84 -19.64 -2.25 34.42
N THR A 85 -18.90 -3.29 34.02
CA THR A 85 -18.20 -3.30 32.71
C THR A 85 -19.14 -3.12 31.51
N PRO A 86 -20.36 -3.71 31.45
CA PRO A 86 -21.30 -3.49 30.34
C PRO A 86 -21.69 -2.03 30.11
N PHE A 87 -21.68 -1.20 31.16
CA PHE A 87 -21.92 0.23 31.00
C PHE A 87 -20.89 0.88 30.06
N PHE A 88 -19.61 0.59 30.23
CA PHE A 88 -18.55 1.12 29.37
C PHE A 88 -18.62 0.53 27.96
N LEU A 89 -19.00 -0.74 27.81
CA LEU A 89 -19.20 -1.37 26.52
C LEU A 89 -20.37 -0.71 25.74
N ILE A 90 -21.49 -0.47 26.38
CA ILE A 90 -22.65 0.18 25.76
C ILE A 90 -22.36 1.64 25.46
N ALA A 91 -21.83 2.39 26.44
CA ALA A 91 -21.49 3.81 26.26
C ALA A 91 -20.48 4.02 25.13
N SER A 92 -19.43 3.20 25.05
CA SER A 92 -18.46 3.31 23.96
C SER A 92 -19.09 3.01 22.59
N ASN A 93 -19.99 2.02 22.47
CA ASN A 93 -20.70 1.75 21.20
C ASN A 93 -21.57 2.93 20.76
N ILE A 94 -22.35 3.53 21.69
CA ILE A 94 -23.18 4.70 21.40
C ILE A 94 -22.30 5.88 20.94
N LEU A 95 -21.22 6.17 21.68
CA LEU A 95 -20.32 7.28 21.37
C LEU A 95 -19.55 7.06 20.07
N ILE A 96 -19.18 5.83 19.72
CA ILE A 96 -18.60 5.48 18.41
C ILE A 96 -19.61 5.77 17.28
N ALA A 97 -20.88 5.41 17.46
CA ALA A 97 -21.92 5.71 16.48
C ALA A 97 -22.11 7.24 16.31
N CYS A 98 -22.15 7.98 17.41
CA CYS A 98 -22.21 9.46 17.39
C CYS A 98 -20.99 10.07 16.69
N PHE A 99 -19.77 9.55 16.96
CA PHE A 99 -18.57 10.04 16.28
C PHE A 99 -18.62 9.79 14.78
N LYS A 100 -19.07 8.62 14.34
CA LYS A 100 -19.18 8.29 12.90
C LYS A 100 -20.13 9.24 12.16
N SER A 101 -21.19 9.71 12.85
CA SER A 101 -22.16 10.68 12.30
C SER A 101 -21.57 12.09 12.20
N HIS A 102 -20.92 12.59 13.26
CA HIS A 102 -20.49 13.98 13.35
C HIS A 102 -19.01 14.20 13.01
N LYS A 103 -18.19 13.14 13.03
CA LYS A 103 -16.73 13.14 12.80
C LYS A 103 -15.93 14.12 13.66
N LYS A 104 -16.46 14.47 14.84
CA LYS A 104 -15.85 15.39 15.81
C LYS A 104 -15.87 14.79 17.21
N ALA A 105 -14.75 14.99 17.93
CA ALA A 105 -14.64 14.60 19.33
C ALA A 105 -15.44 15.55 20.23
N THR A 106 -16.16 14.99 21.20
CA THR A 106 -16.93 15.72 22.22
C THR A 106 -16.34 15.52 23.61
N ALA A 107 -16.63 16.42 24.54
CA ALA A 107 -16.18 16.28 25.92
C ALA A 107 -16.70 14.99 26.59
N SER A 108 -17.92 14.54 26.25
CA SER A 108 -18.48 13.29 26.77
C SER A 108 -17.67 12.06 26.34
N MET A 109 -17.10 12.07 25.13
CA MET A 109 -16.22 11.01 24.66
C MET A 109 -14.92 10.95 25.46
N ALA A 110 -14.28 12.10 25.69
CA ALA A 110 -13.07 12.19 26.53
C ALA A 110 -13.37 11.78 27.99
N LEU A 111 -14.52 12.17 28.53
CA LEU A 111 -14.94 11.82 29.89
C LEU A 111 -15.09 10.31 30.07
N ILE A 112 -15.75 9.61 29.13
CA ILE A 112 -15.92 8.16 29.24
C ILE A 112 -14.57 7.41 29.16
N VAL A 113 -13.62 7.92 28.36
CA VAL A 113 -12.24 7.41 28.29
C VAL A 113 -11.56 7.53 29.65
N PHE A 114 -11.68 8.69 30.27
CA PHE A 114 -11.08 8.98 31.55
C PHE A 114 -11.70 8.12 32.68
N LEU A 115 -13.03 8.03 32.73
CA LEU A 115 -13.74 7.20 33.72
C LEU A 115 -13.42 5.72 33.56
N PHE A 116 -13.36 5.21 32.35
CA PHE A 116 -12.94 3.83 32.09
C PHE A 116 -11.52 3.54 32.58
N SER A 117 -10.61 4.49 32.36
CA SER A 117 -9.21 4.33 32.80
C SER A 117 -9.12 4.29 34.32
N ILE A 118 -9.82 5.17 35.02
CA ILE A 118 -9.93 5.13 36.49
C ILE A 118 -10.54 3.78 36.93
N TYR A 119 -11.63 3.36 36.29
CA TYR A 119 -12.31 2.09 36.61
C TYR A 119 -11.34 0.90 36.53
N ILE A 120 -10.66 0.71 35.41
CA ILE A 120 -9.75 -0.44 35.21
C ILE A 120 -8.57 -0.39 36.18
N ILE A 121 -7.99 0.79 36.41
CA ILE A 121 -6.90 0.95 37.35
C ILE A 121 -7.38 0.63 38.79
N SER A 122 -8.57 1.11 39.18
CA SER A 122 -9.16 0.81 40.48
C SER A 122 -9.47 -0.67 40.66
N CYS A 123 -9.93 -1.36 39.60
CA CYS A 123 -10.11 -2.82 39.61
C CYS A 123 -8.78 -3.53 39.86
N GLY A 124 -7.70 -3.10 39.19
CA GLY A 124 -6.36 -3.65 39.39
C GLY A 124 -5.82 -3.43 40.80
N MET A 125 -6.00 -2.21 41.35
CA MET A 125 -5.65 -1.88 42.73
C MET A 125 -6.40 -2.77 43.73
N TYR A 126 -7.74 -2.77 43.65
CA TYR A 126 -8.57 -3.53 44.58
C TYR A 126 -8.25 -5.02 44.54
N SER A 127 -8.11 -5.59 43.34
CA SER A 127 -7.73 -6.98 43.16
C SER A 127 -6.33 -7.29 43.72
N SER A 128 -5.37 -6.38 43.58
CA SER A 128 -4.05 -6.53 44.18
C SER A 128 -4.08 -6.60 45.70
N PHE A 129 -4.92 -5.78 46.34
CA PHE A 129 -5.07 -5.78 47.80
C PHE A 129 -5.81 -7.01 48.34
N ILE A 130 -6.78 -7.53 47.60
CA ILE A 130 -7.54 -8.72 47.99
C ILE A 130 -6.74 -10.00 47.75
N ALA A 131 -6.02 -10.08 46.64
CA ALA A 131 -5.34 -11.30 46.20
C ALA A 131 -4.24 -11.76 47.19
N THR A 132 -3.75 -10.87 48.05
CA THR A 132 -2.57 -11.11 48.84
C THR A 132 -2.89 -11.00 50.32
N SER A 133 -3.00 -12.17 51.00
CA SER A 133 -2.74 -12.26 52.41
C SER A 133 -1.25 -12.01 52.74
N ASP A 134 -0.39 -12.00 51.73
CA ASP A 134 1.04 -11.70 51.83
C ASP A 134 1.36 -10.35 51.14
N PRO A 135 1.89 -9.37 51.91
CA PRO A 135 2.16 -8.01 51.41
C PRO A 135 3.22 -7.91 50.29
N SER A 136 4.01 -8.95 50.10
CA SER A 136 5.12 -8.95 49.14
C SER A 136 4.70 -8.96 47.65
N ASN A 137 3.44 -9.32 47.33
CA ASN A 137 2.93 -9.41 45.96
C ASN A 137 1.80 -8.41 45.64
N ALA A 138 1.59 -7.42 46.50
CA ALA A 138 0.37 -6.63 46.57
C ALA A 138 0.04 -5.76 45.32
N LEU A 139 1.00 -5.44 44.44
CA LEU A 139 0.80 -4.42 43.40
C LEU A 139 0.88 -4.93 41.96
N THR A 140 0.94 -6.25 41.76
CA THR A 140 1.10 -6.80 40.38
C THR A 140 -0.08 -6.48 39.46
N LEU A 141 -1.32 -6.68 39.92
CA LEU A 141 -2.51 -6.36 39.09
C LEU A 141 -2.70 -4.85 38.89
N TYR A 142 -2.27 -4.04 39.84
CA TYR A 142 -2.20 -2.60 39.71
C TYR A 142 -1.21 -2.18 38.61
N LEU A 143 0.01 -2.76 38.61
CA LEU A 143 1.01 -2.54 37.57
C LEU A 143 0.48 -2.96 36.19
N ILE A 144 -0.18 -4.12 36.10
CA ILE A 144 -0.76 -4.60 34.84
C ILE A 144 -1.83 -3.61 34.33
N ALA A 145 -2.72 -3.13 35.20
CA ALA A 145 -3.76 -2.17 34.84
C ALA A 145 -3.17 -0.83 34.34
N LEU A 146 -2.15 -0.30 35.04
CA LEU A 146 -1.43 0.91 34.60
C LEU A 146 -0.77 0.71 33.24
N SER A 147 -0.06 -0.39 33.05
CA SER A 147 0.61 -0.71 31.79
C SER A 147 -0.38 -0.85 30.64
N LEU A 148 -1.51 -1.52 30.87
CA LEU A 148 -2.58 -1.69 29.89
C LEU A 148 -3.16 -0.33 29.45
N ILE A 149 -3.52 0.52 30.41
CA ILE A 149 -4.11 1.85 30.12
C ILE A 149 -3.10 2.73 29.39
N SER A 150 -1.81 2.73 29.79
CA SER A 150 -0.79 3.52 29.10
C SER A 150 -0.56 3.12 27.64
N ALA A 151 -0.71 1.82 27.32
CA ALA A 151 -0.53 1.30 25.98
C ALA A 151 -1.75 1.51 25.07
N ILE A 152 -2.96 1.38 25.63
CA ILE A 152 -4.21 1.40 24.88
C ILE A 152 -4.71 2.81 24.69
N CYS A 153 -4.78 3.63 25.77
CA CYS A 153 -5.35 4.96 25.75
C CYS A 153 -4.29 6.04 25.50
N VAL A 154 -4.65 7.01 24.67
CA VAL A 154 -3.83 8.19 24.39
C VAL A 154 -4.35 9.37 25.21
N PHE A 155 -3.49 9.95 26.01
CA PHE A 155 -3.79 11.13 26.82
C PHE A 155 -2.82 12.26 26.51
N GLU A 156 -3.30 13.49 26.51
CA GLU A 156 -2.42 14.67 26.54
C GLU A 156 -1.70 14.73 27.92
N TYR A 157 -0.59 15.46 28.00
CA TYR A 157 0.23 15.48 29.23
C TYR A 157 -0.58 15.91 30.47
N TYR A 158 -1.45 16.92 30.34
CA TYR A 158 -2.30 17.39 31.44
C TYR A 158 -3.37 16.37 31.85
N GLU A 159 -3.94 15.61 30.90
CA GLU A 159 -4.90 14.54 31.16
C GLU A 159 -4.21 13.41 31.94
N THR A 160 -2.97 13.05 31.55
CA THR A 160 -2.16 12.03 32.26
C THR A 160 -1.86 12.48 33.69
N ILE A 161 -1.50 13.76 33.90
CA ILE A 161 -1.21 14.30 35.25
C ILE A 161 -2.48 14.26 36.12
N ILE A 162 -3.63 14.68 35.59
CA ILE A 162 -4.91 14.63 36.33
C ILE A 162 -5.24 13.18 36.69
N LEU A 163 -5.06 12.25 35.76
CA LEU A 163 -5.31 10.82 36.00
C LEU A 163 -4.41 10.28 37.13
N ILE A 164 -3.12 10.62 37.13
CA ILE A 164 -2.17 10.24 38.16
C ILE A 164 -2.60 10.77 39.53
N ILE A 165 -2.99 12.03 39.63
CA ILE A 165 -3.44 12.64 40.90
C ILE A 165 -4.69 11.91 41.42
N VAL A 166 -5.68 11.65 40.57
CA VAL A 166 -6.91 10.95 40.95
C VAL A 166 -6.61 9.53 41.42
N VAL A 167 -5.77 8.80 40.67
CA VAL A 167 -5.37 7.42 40.99
C VAL A 167 -4.62 7.36 42.30
N GLU A 168 -3.71 8.32 42.57
CA GLU A 168 -2.94 8.36 43.84
C GLU A 168 -3.82 8.68 45.05
N ILE A 169 -4.82 9.57 44.90
CA ILE A 169 -5.80 9.81 45.95
C ILE A 169 -6.59 8.55 46.27
N LEU A 170 -7.07 7.84 45.25
CA LEU A 170 -7.82 6.57 45.42
C LEU A 170 -6.94 5.50 46.06
N PHE A 171 -5.68 5.40 45.66
CA PHE A 171 -4.73 4.45 46.24
C PHE A 171 -4.47 4.72 47.71
N THR A 172 -4.22 5.99 48.04
CA THR A 172 -4.00 6.43 49.43
C THR A 172 -5.23 6.13 50.30
N ALA A 173 -6.44 6.43 49.83
CA ALA A 173 -7.69 6.12 50.51
C ALA A 173 -7.86 4.60 50.76
N LEU A 174 -7.53 3.77 49.76
CA LEU A 174 -7.57 2.33 49.87
C LEU A 174 -6.54 1.78 50.89
N LEU A 175 -5.35 2.38 50.94
CA LEU A 175 -4.34 2.06 51.93
C LEU A 175 -4.81 2.33 53.39
N PHE A 176 -5.37 3.50 53.64
CA PHE A 176 -5.92 3.85 54.94
C PHE A 176 -7.05 2.90 55.38
N TYR A 177 -7.85 2.42 54.44
CA TYR A 177 -8.92 1.48 54.74
C TYR A 177 -8.40 0.05 55.04
N SER A 178 -7.35 -0.39 54.33
CA SER A 178 -6.92 -1.79 54.31
C SER A 178 -5.74 -2.11 55.25
N GLN A 179 -4.97 -1.12 55.68
CA GLN A 179 -3.74 -1.33 56.43
C GLN A 179 -3.66 -0.48 57.69
N THR A 180 -3.28 -1.11 58.79
CA THR A 180 -3.08 -0.47 60.11
C THR A 180 -1.62 -0.17 60.45
N ASN A 181 -0.67 -0.78 59.73
CA ASN A 181 0.77 -0.64 59.99
C ASN A 181 1.35 0.52 59.17
N ALA A 182 1.78 1.59 59.84
CA ALA A 182 2.32 2.81 59.23
C ALA A 182 3.55 2.56 58.31
N THR A 183 4.44 1.63 58.71
CA THR A 183 5.63 1.33 57.90
C THR A 183 5.27 0.66 56.58
N ARG A 184 4.31 -0.26 56.60
CA ARG A 184 3.80 -0.89 55.33
C ARG A 184 3.07 0.11 54.46
N MET A 185 2.31 1.01 55.07
CA MET A 185 1.64 2.09 54.30
C MET A 185 2.66 2.97 53.57
N ALA A 186 3.72 3.42 54.28
CA ALA A 186 4.78 4.23 53.68
C ALA A 186 5.52 3.47 52.54
N TYR A 187 5.78 2.18 52.71
CA TYR A 187 6.42 1.34 51.70
C TYR A 187 5.53 1.22 50.43
N ASN A 188 4.24 0.90 50.58
CA ASN A 188 3.32 0.78 49.47
C ASN A 188 3.08 2.14 48.77
N GLN A 189 3.07 3.23 49.50
CA GLN A 189 2.98 4.58 48.95
C GLN A 189 4.19 4.91 48.06
N LEU A 190 5.38 4.56 48.52
CA LEU A 190 6.61 4.75 47.72
C LEU A 190 6.56 3.94 46.42
N ILE A 191 6.11 2.68 46.48
CA ILE A 191 5.99 1.83 45.31
C ILE A 191 4.93 2.42 44.35
N SER A 192 3.78 2.90 44.83
CA SER A 192 2.76 3.55 44.00
C SER A 192 3.35 4.75 43.29
N ALA A 193 4.07 5.63 43.96
CA ALA A 193 4.73 6.78 43.37
C ALA A 193 5.71 6.38 42.24
N ILE A 194 6.48 5.29 42.44
CA ILE A 194 7.37 4.77 41.40
C ILE A 194 6.57 4.23 40.19
N LEU A 195 5.48 3.47 40.43
CA LEU A 195 4.62 2.93 39.37
C LEU A 195 3.93 4.03 38.58
N LEU A 196 3.44 5.07 39.24
CA LEU A 196 2.80 6.23 38.58
C LEU A 196 3.80 7.07 37.78
N SER A 197 5.05 7.18 38.26
CA SER A 197 6.13 7.79 37.50
C SER A 197 6.43 7.00 36.22
N ALA A 198 6.52 5.67 36.33
CA ALA A 198 6.68 4.78 35.18
C ALA A 198 5.48 4.86 34.21
N PHE A 199 4.26 4.93 34.75
CA PHE A 199 3.04 5.13 33.96
C PHE A 199 3.09 6.45 33.18
N TYR A 200 3.53 7.56 33.79
CA TYR A 200 3.72 8.84 33.10
C TYR A 200 4.70 8.70 31.93
N LEU A 201 5.87 8.10 32.16
CA LEU A 201 6.88 7.92 31.13
C LEU A 201 6.39 7.07 29.95
N THR A 202 5.73 5.96 30.24
CA THR A 202 5.19 5.07 29.23
C THR A 202 4.03 5.73 28.45
N SER A 203 3.14 6.43 29.13
CA SER A 203 2.06 7.22 28.51
C SER A 203 2.61 8.27 27.55
N ARG A 204 3.67 9.01 27.96
CA ARG A 204 4.34 9.99 27.09
C ARG A 204 5.02 9.38 25.88
N TYR A 205 5.66 8.22 26.07
CA TYR A 205 6.28 7.48 24.98
C TYR A 205 5.24 7.05 23.94
N PHE A 206 4.14 6.42 24.36
CA PHE A 206 3.08 6.02 23.44
C PHE A 206 2.36 7.20 22.79
N PHE A 207 2.16 8.29 23.51
CA PHE A 207 1.64 9.52 22.92
C PHE A 207 2.53 10.02 21.79
N SER A 208 3.84 10.19 22.04
CA SER A 208 4.80 10.66 21.05
C SER A 208 4.87 9.73 19.84
N TYR A 209 4.90 8.42 20.06
CA TYR A 209 4.89 7.42 19.00
C TYR A 209 3.65 7.55 18.10
N LYS A 210 2.47 7.63 18.70
CA LYS A 210 1.21 7.75 17.95
C LYS A 210 1.07 9.11 17.22
N VAL A 211 1.59 10.18 17.79
CA VAL A 211 1.66 11.51 17.14
C VAL A 211 2.54 11.43 15.90
N ASN A 212 3.76 10.91 16.03
CA ASN A 212 4.69 10.79 14.91
C ASN A 212 4.12 9.91 13.80
N TYR A 213 3.51 8.78 14.15
CA TYR A 213 2.83 7.90 13.20
C TYR A 213 1.71 8.64 12.44
N TYR A 214 0.86 9.38 13.15
CA TYR A 214 -0.21 10.17 12.54
C TYR A 214 0.33 11.21 11.56
N GLN A 215 1.38 11.94 11.94
CA GLN A 215 2.02 12.92 11.07
C GLN A 215 2.59 12.29 9.80
N GLN A 216 3.27 11.15 9.92
CA GLN A 216 3.79 10.41 8.76
C GLN A 216 2.67 9.97 7.81
N VAL A 217 1.56 9.46 8.34
CA VAL A 217 0.40 9.04 7.52
C VAL A 217 -0.21 10.22 6.76
N ILE A 218 -0.35 11.39 7.41
CA ILE A 218 -0.85 12.60 6.75
C ILE A 218 0.13 13.08 5.67
N GLU A 219 1.43 13.13 5.96
CA GLU A 219 2.44 13.55 5.00
C GLU A 219 2.47 12.64 3.76
N ILE A 220 2.42 11.32 3.96
CA ILE A 220 2.34 10.35 2.85
C ILE A 220 1.08 10.60 2.02
N ARG A 221 -0.05 10.85 2.66
CA ARG A 221 -1.31 11.13 1.96
C ARG A 221 -1.24 12.42 1.14
N GLU A 222 -0.69 13.48 1.70
CA GLU A 222 -0.50 14.76 1.00
C GLU A 222 0.41 14.57 -0.24
N LYS A 223 1.54 13.87 -0.08
CA LYS A 223 2.45 13.55 -1.19
C LYS A 223 1.80 12.68 -2.27
N ASN A 224 1.00 11.69 -1.89
CA ASN A 224 0.30 10.86 -2.87
C ASN A 224 -0.69 11.69 -3.72
N VAL A 225 -1.43 12.60 -3.09
CA VAL A 225 -2.34 13.52 -3.81
C VAL A 225 -1.57 14.47 -4.75
N GLU A 226 -0.38 14.94 -4.34
CA GLU A 226 0.48 15.77 -5.18
C GLU A 226 1.01 14.99 -6.39
N ILE A 227 1.48 13.76 -6.18
CA ILE A 227 1.94 12.86 -7.26
C ILE A 227 0.80 12.58 -8.25
N GLU A 228 -0.42 12.29 -7.76
CA GLU A 228 -1.59 12.05 -8.61
C GLU A 228 -1.90 13.27 -9.48
N LYS A 229 -1.96 14.46 -8.89
CA LYS A 229 -2.18 15.72 -9.65
C LYS A 229 -1.09 16.00 -10.66
N ALA A 230 0.19 15.76 -10.31
CA ALA A 230 1.29 15.93 -11.24
C ALA A 230 1.20 14.95 -12.42
N GLY A 231 0.77 13.71 -12.17
CA GLY A 231 0.51 12.71 -13.20
C GLY A 231 -0.64 13.10 -14.12
N GLU A 232 -1.77 13.58 -13.59
CA GLU A 232 -2.90 14.08 -14.38
C GLU A 232 -2.50 15.26 -15.25
N PHE A 233 -1.77 16.23 -14.69
CA PHE A 233 -1.27 17.39 -15.44
C PHE A 233 -0.32 16.98 -16.56
N LYS A 234 0.63 16.06 -16.29
CA LYS A 234 1.53 15.50 -17.33
C LYS A 234 0.73 14.92 -18.50
N ASN A 235 -0.30 14.11 -18.19
CA ASN A 235 -1.12 13.45 -19.21
C ASN A 235 -1.94 14.45 -20.03
N GLN A 236 -2.48 15.49 -19.38
CA GLN A 236 -3.22 16.55 -20.05
C GLN A 236 -2.34 17.33 -21.02
N VAL A 237 -1.13 17.72 -20.59
CA VAL A 237 -0.17 18.45 -21.45
C VAL A 237 0.23 17.58 -22.64
N LEU A 238 0.58 16.30 -22.41
CA LEU A 238 0.96 15.39 -23.50
C LEU A 238 -0.18 15.17 -24.49
N GLY A 239 -1.44 15.06 -23.99
CA GLY A 239 -2.62 14.97 -24.85
C GLY A 239 -2.81 16.20 -25.75
N MET A 240 -2.60 17.39 -25.19
CA MET A 240 -2.71 18.66 -25.92
C MET A 240 -1.60 18.77 -26.99
N VAL A 241 -0.34 18.52 -26.61
CA VAL A 241 0.80 18.56 -27.55
C VAL A 241 0.62 17.56 -28.69
N ALA A 242 0.14 16.36 -28.40
CA ALA A 242 -0.08 15.35 -29.44
C ALA A 242 -1.20 15.74 -30.42
N HIS A 243 -2.28 16.35 -29.93
CA HIS A 243 -3.34 16.90 -30.79
C HIS A 243 -2.79 17.99 -31.70
N ASP A 244 -2.02 18.92 -31.14
CA ASP A 244 -1.46 20.04 -31.88
C ASP A 244 -0.36 19.64 -32.89
N LEU A 245 0.30 18.49 -32.67
CA LEU A 245 1.22 17.90 -33.64
C LEU A 245 0.51 17.09 -34.72
N ARG A 246 -0.62 16.43 -34.43
CA ARG A 246 -1.37 15.70 -35.45
C ARG A 246 -1.94 16.62 -36.54
N ASN A 247 -2.37 17.85 -36.19
CA ASN A 247 -3.01 18.79 -37.12
C ASN A 247 -2.07 19.19 -38.28
N PRO A 248 -0.83 19.68 -38.04
CA PRO A 248 0.09 19.99 -39.12
C PRO A 248 0.51 18.76 -39.95
N ILE A 249 0.64 17.59 -39.34
CA ILE A 249 0.94 16.35 -40.06
C ILE A 249 -0.20 15.97 -41.00
N ALA A 250 -1.46 16.05 -40.54
CA ALA A 250 -2.64 15.80 -41.36
C ALA A 250 -2.76 16.80 -42.54
N ALA A 251 -2.37 18.06 -42.33
CA ALA A 251 -2.33 19.06 -43.40
C ALA A 251 -1.29 18.70 -44.48
N VAL A 252 -0.08 18.27 -44.07
CA VAL A 252 0.97 17.81 -44.99
C VAL A 252 0.52 16.56 -45.75
N GLU A 253 -0.09 15.57 -45.05
CA GLU A 253 -0.70 14.40 -45.73
C GLU A 253 -1.75 14.77 -46.76
N SER A 254 -2.63 15.73 -46.44
CA SER A 254 -3.68 16.19 -47.34
C SER A 254 -3.10 16.86 -48.57
N ILE A 255 -2.08 17.70 -48.42
CA ILE A 255 -1.36 18.34 -49.55
C ILE A 255 -0.70 17.28 -50.42
N ALA A 256 -0.03 16.30 -49.80
CA ALA A 256 0.60 15.20 -50.52
C ALA A 256 -0.39 14.36 -51.31
N MET A 257 -1.61 14.13 -50.79
CA MET A 257 -2.69 13.44 -51.49
C MET A 257 -3.22 14.27 -52.69
N ILE A 258 -3.30 15.59 -52.55
CA ILE A 258 -3.73 16.49 -53.66
C ILE A 258 -2.68 16.48 -54.79
N MET A 259 -1.39 16.56 -54.43
CA MET A 259 -0.32 16.54 -55.43
C MET A 259 -0.26 15.22 -56.21
N GLU A 260 -0.72 14.12 -55.63
CA GLU A 260 -0.77 12.79 -56.29
C GLU A 260 -1.82 12.70 -57.40
N LEU A 261 -2.77 13.67 -57.48
CA LEU A 261 -3.78 13.75 -58.52
C LEU A 261 -3.25 14.35 -59.83
N ASP A 262 -2.06 14.97 -59.81
CA ASP A 262 -1.41 15.55 -60.97
C ASP A 262 -0.49 14.54 -61.63
N ASP A 263 -0.22 14.70 -62.95
CA ASP A 263 0.78 13.90 -63.69
C ASP A 263 2.21 14.30 -63.23
N LEU A 264 2.78 13.52 -62.31
CA LEU A 264 4.05 13.79 -61.66
C LEU A 264 5.17 13.01 -62.39
N SER A 265 6.38 13.63 -62.44
CA SER A 265 7.58 12.88 -62.81
C SER A 265 7.92 11.80 -61.76
N GLU A 266 8.61 10.74 -62.21
CA GLU A 266 8.98 9.59 -61.33
C GLU A 266 9.73 10.05 -60.05
N ASP A 267 10.69 10.99 -60.21
CA ASP A 267 11.42 11.56 -59.06
C ASP A 267 10.49 12.33 -58.08
N THR A 268 9.45 13.02 -58.61
CA THR A 268 8.49 13.75 -57.78
C THR A 268 7.56 12.77 -57.03
N GLN A 269 7.15 11.69 -57.68
CA GLN A 269 6.37 10.63 -57.09
C GLN A 269 7.13 9.95 -55.94
N ASP A 270 8.43 9.67 -56.09
CA ASP A 270 9.26 9.08 -55.05
C ASP A 270 9.42 10.03 -53.87
N ASN A 271 9.62 11.32 -54.09
CA ASN A 271 9.67 12.33 -53.03
C ASN A 271 8.32 12.42 -52.27
N LEU A 272 7.18 12.33 -52.99
CA LEU A 272 5.85 12.32 -52.38
C LEU A 272 5.60 11.09 -51.51
N ASN A 273 6.04 9.92 -51.95
CA ASN A 273 5.99 8.67 -51.20
C ASN A 273 6.83 8.76 -49.94
N MET A 274 8.04 9.33 -50.00
CA MET A 274 8.88 9.59 -48.84
C MET A 274 8.23 10.55 -47.82
N MET A 275 7.54 11.61 -48.32
CA MET A 275 6.83 12.55 -47.44
C MET A 275 5.67 11.87 -46.73
N LYS A 276 4.85 11.09 -47.42
CA LYS A 276 3.75 10.31 -46.83
C LYS A 276 4.26 9.33 -45.77
N ALA A 277 5.31 8.56 -46.08
CA ALA A 277 5.95 7.65 -45.13
C ALA A 277 6.44 8.36 -43.87
N SER A 278 6.98 9.60 -44.04
CA SER A 278 7.41 10.42 -42.91
C SER A 278 6.25 10.90 -42.03
N CYS A 279 5.13 11.27 -42.62
CA CYS A 279 3.90 11.66 -41.91
C CYS A 279 3.32 10.50 -41.10
N VAL A 280 3.19 9.31 -41.72
CA VAL A 280 2.75 8.09 -41.04
C VAL A 280 3.66 7.77 -39.83
N LYS A 281 4.97 7.86 -40.04
CA LYS A 281 5.96 7.63 -38.97
C LYS A 281 5.81 8.65 -37.83
N ALA A 282 5.64 9.93 -38.13
CA ALA A 282 5.45 10.97 -37.13
C ALA A 282 4.16 10.73 -36.30
N ARG A 283 3.08 10.33 -36.94
CA ARG A 283 1.81 9.96 -36.29
C ARG A 283 2.00 8.78 -35.33
N THR A 284 2.69 7.74 -35.76
CA THR A 284 2.99 6.57 -34.92
C THR A 284 3.79 6.98 -33.69
N ILE A 285 4.80 7.85 -33.83
CA ILE A 285 5.59 8.34 -32.69
C ILE A 285 4.71 9.11 -31.68
N ILE A 286 3.81 9.95 -32.17
CA ILE A 286 2.88 10.71 -31.32
C ILE A 286 1.93 9.77 -30.56
N ASP A 287 1.40 8.74 -31.23
CA ASP A 287 0.51 7.76 -30.63
C ASP A 287 1.23 6.92 -29.58
N ASP A 288 2.47 6.50 -29.84
CA ASP A 288 3.32 5.80 -28.89
C ASP A 288 3.63 6.65 -27.65
N LEU A 289 3.94 7.95 -27.85
CA LEU A 289 4.19 8.89 -26.77
C LEU A 289 2.96 9.06 -25.87
N LEU A 290 1.78 9.21 -26.48
CA LEU A 290 0.52 9.32 -25.74
C LEU A 290 0.19 8.06 -24.95
N GLU A 291 0.44 6.90 -25.54
CA GLU A 291 0.17 5.65 -24.84
C GLU A 291 1.13 5.42 -23.66
N ALA A 292 2.42 5.67 -23.87
CA ALA A 292 3.40 5.62 -22.79
C ALA A 292 3.03 6.57 -21.63
N ALA A 293 2.49 7.76 -21.95
CA ALA A 293 2.06 8.73 -20.96
C ALA A 293 0.77 8.33 -20.21
N ARG A 294 -0.23 7.79 -20.92
CA ARG A 294 -1.53 7.40 -20.34
C ARG A 294 -1.46 6.17 -19.48
N ASN A 295 -0.47 5.31 -19.71
CA ASN A 295 -0.36 4.05 -19.00
C ASN A 295 0.17 4.16 -17.56
N ASP A 296 0.65 5.34 -17.13
CA ASP A 296 1.12 5.56 -15.75
C ASP A 296 -0.03 5.64 -14.71
N ILE A 297 -1.29 5.96 -15.12
CA ILE A 297 -2.40 6.14 -14.18
C ILE A 297 -3.62 5.34 -14.65
N SER A 298 -3.96 4.30 -13.89
CA SER A 298 -5.28 3.66 -13.72
C SER A 298 -6.14 3.30 -14.95
N ASN A 299 -5.61 2.77 -16.05
CA ASN A 299 -6.47 2.05 -16.98
C ASN A 299 -6.49 0.56 -16.62
N ILE A 300 -7.53 0.13 -15.89
CA ILE A 300 -7.87 -1.27 -15.75
C ILE A 300 -8.28 -1.75 -17.14
N TYR A 301 -7.50 -2.66 -17.72
CA TYR A 301 -7.87 -3.28 -18.99
C TYR A 301 -9.09 -4.19 -18.75
N GLU A 302 -10.09 -4.07 -19.60
CA GLU A 302 -11.13 -5.09 -19.67
C GLU A 302 -10.49 -6.38 -20.20
N MET A 303 -10.36 -7.36 -19.31
CA MET A 303 -9.77 -8.65 -19.61
C MET A 303 -10.88 -9.60 -20.08
N GLU A 304 -10.65 -10.26 -21.21
CA GLU A 304 -11.55 -11.28 -21.72
C GLU A 304 -10.83 -12.62 -21.90
N LYS A 305 -11.56 -13.72 -21.73
CA LYS A 305 -11.03 -15.06 -21.97
C LYS A 305 -10.74 -15.23 -23.46
N THR A 306 -9.47 -15.22 -23.82
CA THR A 306 -9.03 -15.21 -25.22
C THR A 306 -8.27 -16.49 -25.54
N GLU A 307 -8.55 -17.09 -26.70
CA GLU A 307 -7.77 -18.21 -27.26
C GLU A 307 -6.55 -17.66 -27.99
N LEU A 308 -5.35 -17.89 -27.44
CA LEU A 308 -4.11 -17.26 -27.90
C LEU A 308 -3.64 -17.80 -29.25
N ASN A 309 -3.93 -19.07 -29.62
CA ASN A 309 -3.55 -19.56 -30.95
C ASN A 309 -4.29 -18.81 -32.07
N GLN A 310 -5.59 -18.50 -31.86
CA GLN A 310 -6.36 -17.74 -32.85
C GLN A 310 -5.81 -16.32 -32.96
N LEU A 311 -5.52 -15.67 -31.83
CA LEU A 311 -4.95 -14.33 -31.81
C LEU A 311 -3.58 -14.29 -32.52
N LEU A 312 -2.68 -15.22 -32.18
CA LEU A 312 -1.34 -15.26 -32.80
C LEU A 312 -1.40 -15.59 -34.29
N LYS A 313 -2.34 -16.48 -34.69
CA LYS A 313 -2.55 -16.76 -36.11
C LYS A 313 -3.01 -15.53 -36.90
N SER A 314 -3.92 -14.73 -36.36
CA SER A 314 -4.35 -13.49 -37.02
C SER A 314 -3.16 -12.53 -37.18
N ILE A 315 -2.39 -12.28 -36.11
CA ILE A 315 -1.24 -11.39 -36.14
C ILE A 315 -0.22 -11.83 -37.19
N VAL A 316 0.17 -13.13 -37.16
CA VAL A 316 1.14 -13.64 -38.12
C VAL A 316 0.62 -13.62 -39.56
N SER A 317 -0.69 -13.81 -39.76
CA SER A 317 -1.30 -13.68 -41.09
C SER A 317 -1.22 -12.27 -41.62
N ASP A 318 -1.44 -11.25 -40.79
CA ASP A 318 -1.37 -9.85 -41.17
C ASP A 318 0.05 -9.47 -41.67
N TRP A 319 1.09 -10.03 -41.01
CA TRP A 319 2.48 -9.85 -41.43
C TRP A 319 2.84 -10.56 -42.76
N LYS A 320 2.15 -11.70 -43.10
CA LYS A 320 2.37 -12.40 -44.35
C LYS A 320 1.72 -11.76 -45.58
N ILE A 321 0.68 -10.97 -45.38
CA ILE A 321 -0.06 -10.31 -46.47
C ILE A 321 0.62 -9.02 -46.93
N GLN A 322 1.66 -8.55 -46.25
CA GLN A 322 2.39 -7.34 -46.65
C GLN A 322 3.02 -7.49 -48.05
N PRO A 323 2.97 -6.42 -48.91
CA PRO A 323 3.43 -6.51 -50.31
C PRO A 323 4.90 -6.82 -50.49
N ASP A 324 5.73 -6.56 -49.48
CA ASP A 324 7.17 -6.85 -49.48
C ASP A 324 7.56 -7.49 -48.15
N PRO A 325 7.40 -8.81 -48.01
CA PRO A 325 7.71 -9.53 -46.78
C PRO A 325 9.23 -9.56 -46.58
N LYS A 326 9.75 -8.65 -45.77
CA LYS A 326 11.17 -8.51 -45.43
C LYS A 326 11.70 -9.68 -44.60
N ALA A 327 10.81 -10.46 -43.99
CA ALA A 327 11.13 -11.67 -43.22
C ALA A 327 9.96 -12.65 -43.26
N ASP A 328 10.26 -13.95 -43.18
CA ASP A 328 9.23 -15.02 -43.04
C ASP A 328 8.84 -15.16 -41.56
N VAL A 329 7.62 -14.82 -41.22
CA VAL A 329 7.11 -14.91 -39.83
C VAL A 329 6.39 -16.26 -39.68
N LEU A 330 6.90 -17.14 -38.81
CA LEU A 330 6.38 -18.46 -38.58
C LEU A 330 5.80 -18.66 -37.22
N LEU A 331 4.57 -19.16 -37.12
CA LEU A 331 3.93 -19.55 -35.86
C LEU A 331 4.08 -21.04 -35.60
N THR A 332 4.58 -21.40 -34.44
CA THR A 332 4.62 -22.78 -33.92
C THR A 332 3.92 -22.78 -32.55
N SER A 333 2.92 -23.64 -32.41
CA SER A 333 2.23 -23.84 -31.14
C SER A 333 2.35 -25.28 -30.67
N HIS A 334 2.73 -25.43 -29.41
CA HIS A 334 2.85 -26.75 -28.74
C HIS A 334 1.66 -27.03 -27.81
N ILE A 335 0.65 -26.16 -27.82
CA ILE A 335 -0.55 -26.28 -26.98
C ILE A 335 -1.78 -25.79 -27.76
N ASN A 336 -2.86 -26.57 -27.69
CA ASN A 336 -4.14 -26.21 -28.28
C ASN A 336 -5.29 -26.93 -27.52
N PRO A 337 -6.28 -26.22 -26.94
CA PRO A 337 -6.40 -24.74 -26.89
C PRO A 337 -5.54 -24.08 -25.79
N ALA A 338 -5.24 -22.79 -25.94
CA ALA A 338 -4.50 -21.99 -24.98
C ALA A 338 -5.31 -20.73 -24.61
N TYR A 339 -5.90 -20.72 -23.42
CA TYR A 339 -6.72 -19.60 -22.94
C TYR A 339 -5.99 -18.75 -21.90
N ALA A 340 -6.01 -17.43 -22.10
CA ALA A 340 -5.58 -16.44 -21.13
C ALA A 340 -6.65 -15.34 -20.93
N ALA A 341 -6.66 -14.70 -19.77
CA ALA A 341 -7.45 -13.50 -19.53
C ALA A 341 -6.64 -12.28 -20.02
N VAL A 342 -6.97 -11.73 -21.16
CA VAL A 342 -6.21 -10.65 -21.79
C VAL A 342 -7.12 -9.64 -22.47
N ASN A 343 -6.63 -8.41 -22.63
CA ASN A 343 -7.19 -7.47 -23.58
C ASN A 343 -6.58 -7.74 -24.96
N LYS A 344 -7.38 -8.21 -25.91
CA LYS A 344 -6.92 -8.64 -27.25
C LYS A 344 -6.18 -7.56 -28.00
N GLU A 345 -6.71 -6.35 -28.02
CA GLU A 345 -6.17 -5.20 -28.77
C GLU A 345 -4.78 -4.82 -28.22
N LYS A 346 -4.65 -4.75 -26.90
CA LYS A 346 -3.37 -4.40 -26.25
C LYS A 346 -2.33 -5.51 -26.41
N LEU A 347 -2.73 -6.76 -26.24
CA LEU A 347 -1.80 -7.89 -26.44
C LEU A 347 -1.37 -8.00 -27.91
N HIS A 348 -2.28 -7.79 -28.87
CA HIS A 348 -1.97 -7.72 -30.29
C HIS A 348 -0.86 -6.69 -30.54
N ARG A 349 -1.02 -5.46 -30.06
CA ARG A 349 -0.03 -4.39 -30.19
C ARG A 349 1.31 -4.73 -29.56
N ALA A 350 1.33 -5.39 -28.39
CA ALA A 350 2.57 -5.82 -27.76
C ALA A 350 3.34 -6.83 -28.64
N ILE A 351 2.63 -7.78 -29.23
CA ILE A 351 3.22 -8.82 -30.11
C ILE A 351 3.69 -8.17 -31.42
N ASP A 352 2.90 -7.27 -32.00
CA ASP A 352 3.28 -6.53 -33.22
C ASP A 352 4.56 -5.74 -33.01
N ASN A 353 4.73 -5.07 -31.87
CA ASN A 353 5.96 -4.36 -31.54
C ASN A 353 7.17 -5.29 -31.47
N LEU A 354 7.01 -6.51 -30.94
CA LEU A 354 8.10 -7.50 -30.90
C LEU A 354 8.43 -8.04 -32.29
N ILE A 355 7.42 -8.39 -33.10
CA ILE A 355 7.63 -8.87 -34.48
C ILE A 355 8.27 -7.77 -35.34
N SER A 356 7.77 -6.54 -35.26
CA SER A 356 8.33 -5.38 -35.97
C SER A 356 9.80 -5.15 -35.62
N ASN A 357 10.16 -5.23 -34.33
CA ASN A 357 11.55 -5.14 -33.90
C ASN A 357 12.40 -6.32 -34.42
N ALA A 358 11.88 -7.54 -34.37
CA ALA A 358 12.54 -8.72 -34.89
C ALA A 358 12.89 -8.58 -36.40
N ILE A 359 11.94 -8.09 -37.21
CA ILE A 359 12.15 -7.84 -38.64
C ILE A 359 13.14 -6.69 -38.87
N LYS A 360 13.04 -5.62 -38.12
CA LYS A 360 13.86 -4.42 -38.25
C LYS A 360 15.35 -4.67 -38.01
N PHE A 361 15.68 -5.56 -37.05
CA PHE A 361 17.05 -5.88 -36.68
C PHE A 361 17.58 -7.18 -37.32
N SER A 362 16.80 -7.81 -38.20
CA SER A 362 17.16 -8.99 -38.96
C SER A 362 17.59 -8.64 -40.41
N LYS A 363 18.40 -9.49 -41.00
CA LYS A 363 18.80 -9.39 -42.42
C LYS A 363 17.61 -9.66 -43.34
N ASP A 364 17.69 -9.25 -44.62
CA ASP A 364 16.68 -9.55 -45.61
C ASP A 364 16.50 -11.05 -45.77
N ASN A 365 15.26 -11.50 -46.02
CA ASN A 365 14.84 -12.88 -46.11
C ASN A 365 15.19 -13.72 -44.87
N SER A 366 15.30 -13.12 -43.71
CA SER A 366 15.46 -13.83 -42.44
C SER A 366 14.15 -14.39 -41.96
N ARG A 367 14.23 -15.27 -40.99
CA ARG A 367 13.08 -15.90 -40.32
C ARG A 367 12.83 -15.21 -38.98
N VAL A 368 11.55 -15.05 -38.62
CA VAL A 368 11.10 -14.67 -37.27
C VAL A 368 10.19 -15.79 -36.76
N ASP A 369 10.56 -16.39 -35.64
CA ASP A 369 9.79 -17.48 -35.04
C ASP A 369 8.92 -16.93 -33.87
N VAL A 370 7.61 -17.13 -33.99
CA VAL A 370 6.66 -16.93 -32.90
C VAL A 370 6.25 -18.27 -32.36
N ARG A 371 6.54 -18.53 -31.09
CA ARG A 371 6.24 -19.84 -30.45
C ARG A 371 5.29 -19.64 -29.27
N LEU A 372 4.28 -20.53 -29.19
CA LEU A 372 3.39 -20.61 -28.02
C LEU A 372 3.58 -21.95 -27.33
N SER A 373 3.87 -21.90 -26.04
CA SER A 373 4.06 -23.09 -25.22
C SER A 373 3.44 -22.88 -23.82
N LYS A 374 3.38 -23.96 -23.05
CA LYS A 374 3.00 -23.93 -21.65
C LYS A 374 4.18 -24.35 -20.80
N ARG A 375 4.54 -23.53 -19.80
CA ARG A 375 5.53 -23.85 -18.77
C ARG A 375 4.90 -23.66 -17.41
N ASN A 376 4.77 -24.73 -16.64
CA ASN A 376 4.09 -24.72 -15.32
C ASN A 376 2.64 -24.18 -15.42
N GLN A 377 2.34 -23.11 -14.70
CA GLN A 377 1.03 -22.44 -14.65
C GLN A 377 0.97 -21.20 -15.57
N GLU A 378 1.88 -21.08 -16.54
CA GLU A 378 2.01 -19.92 -17.42
C GLU A 378 1.95 -20.33 -18.90
N LEU A 379 1.33 -19.47 -19.71
CA LEU A 379 1.44 -19.51 -21.16
C LEU A 379 2.62 -18.64 -21.57
N VAL A 380 3.50 -19.18 -22.40
CA VAL A 380 4.73 -18.56 -22.81
C VAL A 380 4.69 -18.29 -24.32
N ILE A 381 4.82 -17.02 -24.70
CA ILE A 381 4.95 -16.57 -26.08
C ILE A 381 6.40 -16.13 -26.28
N GLU A 382 7.11 -16.74 -27.20
CA GLU A 382 8.49 -16.40 -27.56
C GLU A 382 8.48 -15.80 -28.98
N VAL A 383 9.13 -14.65 -29.15
CA VAL A 383 9.42 -14.05 -30.46
C VAL A 383 10.92 -14.04 -30.62
N GLN A 384 11.41 -14.87 -31.57
CA GLN A 384 12.83 -15.04 -31.84
C GLN A 384 13.21 -14.45 -33.18
N ASP A 385 14.24 -13.61 -33.19
CA ASP A 385 14.94 -13.13 -34.36
C ASP A 385 16.33 -13.79 -34.47
N TYR A 386 16.90 -13.75 -35.68
CA TYR A 386 18.26 -14.20 -36.00
C TYR A 386 19.13 -13.05 -36.53
N GLY A 387 18.91 -11.86 -35.93
CA GLY A 387 19.51 -10.61 -36.36
C GLY A 387 20.83 -10.26 -35.65
N LEU A 388 21.02 -8.95 -35.47
CA LEU A 388 22.24 -8.38 -34.88
C LEU A 388 22.48 -8.77 -33.43
N GLY A 389 21.41 -9.12 -32.71
CA GLY A 389 21.46 -9.29 -31.27
C GLY A 389 21.66 -7.98 -30.52
N ILE A 390 21.64 -8.05 -29.19
CA ILE A 390 21.71 -6.92 -28.29
C ILE A 390 22.94 -7.08 -27.38
N PRO A 391 23.83 -6.06 -27.26
CA PRO A 391 24.94 -6.08 -26.33
C PRO A 391 24.49 -6.16 -24.88
N ALA A 392 25.31 -6.86 -24.07
CA ALA A 392 25.00 -7.10 -22.66
C ALA A 392 24.90 -5.84 -21.79
N ASP A 393 25.63 -4.78 -22.16
CA ASP A 393 25.68 -3.49 -21.46
C ASP A 393 24.36 -2.71 -21.56
N ILE A 394 23.53 -2.94 -22.59
CA ILE A 394 22.25 -2.26 -22.78
C ILE A 394 21.03 -3.13 -22.47
N LEU A 395 21.19 -4.45 -22.27
CA LEU A 395 20.11 -5.36 -21.93
C LEU A 395 19.31 -4.94 -20.68
N PRO A 396 19.93 -4.47 -19.57
CA PRO A 396 19.19 -4.06 -18.37
C PRO A 396 18.21 -2.92 -18.61
N ASP A 397 18.52 -2.01 -19.54
CA ASP A 397 17.75 -0.80 -19.79
C ASP A 397 16.89 -0.85 -21.05
N ILE A 398 16.80 -2.01 -21.73
CA ILE A 398 16.15 -2.11 -23.04
C ILE A 398 14.64 -1.84 -23.00
N PHE A 399 14.00 -2.08 -21.84
CA PHE A 399 12.59 -1.80 -21.58
C PHE A 399 12.34 -0.41 -20.99
N SER A 400 13.39 0.40 -20.77
CA SER A 400 13.21 1.78 -20.27
C SER A 400 12.79 2.71 -21.41
N PRO A 401 11.83 3.63 -21.17
CA PRO A 401 11.44 4.62 -22.18
C PRO A 401 12.65 5.45 -22.63
N PHE A 402 12.74 5.72 -23.93
CA PHE A 402 13.82 6.52 -24.52
C PHE A 402 15.22 5.99 -24.20
N SER A 403 15.35 4.68 -23.96
CA SER A 403 16.65 4.09 -23.65
C SER A 403 17.67 4.36 -24.77
N LYS A 404 18.97 4.47 -24.40
CA LYS A 404 20.08 4.58 -25.37
C LYS A 404 20.18 3.36 -26.31
N ALA A 405 19.35 2.35 -26.10
CA ALA A 405 19.17 1.20 -26.96
C ALA A 405 18.45 1.54 -28.30
N GLY A 406 17.96 2.77 -28.47
CA GLY A 406 17.40 3.25 -29.73
C GLY A 406 18.44 3.23 -30.83
N ARG A 407 18.61 2.04 -31.47
CA ARG A 407 19.52 1.82 -32.59
C ARG A 407 18.81 2.10 -33.90
N THR A 408 19.57 2.56 -34.86
CA THR A 408 19.13 2.56 -36.25
C THR A 408 19.05 1.10 -36.71
N GLY A 409 17.92 0.69 -37.26
CA GLY A 409 17.77 -0.62 -37.87
C GLY A 409 18.74 -0.84 -39.00
N LEU A 410 18.89 -2.09 -39.49
CA LEU A 410 19.85 -2.45 -40.54
C LEU A 410 19.67 -1.65 -41.84
N ARG A 411 18.47 -1.08 -42.07
CA ARG A 411 18.10 -0.31 -43.27
C ARG A 411 17.98 1.19 -43.02
N GLY A 412 18.56 1.72 -41.93
CA GLY A 412 18.43 3.13 -41.56
C GLY A 412 17.12 3.50 -40.85
N GLU A 413 16.30 2.52 -40.45
CA GLU A 413 15.05 2.74 -39.73
C GLU A 413 15.34 3.22 -38.30
N HIS A 414 14.94 4.43 -37.96
CA HIS A 414 15.06 4.92 -36.59
C HIS A 414 14.05 4.25 -35.65
N SER A 415 14.47 3.85 -34.45
CA SER A 415 13.56 3.40 -33.42
C SER A 415 13.21 4.54 -32.47
N THR A 416 11.95 4.64 -32.09
CA THR A 416 11.46 5.65 -31.12
C THR A 416 11.98 5.42 -29.70
N GLY A 417 12.46 4.22 -29.40
CA GLY A 417 12.85 3.79 -28.06
C GLY A 417 11.66 3.60 -27.10
N LEU A 418 10.43 3.65 -27.62
CA LEU A 418 9.20 3.49 -26.81
C LEU A 418 8.55 2.11 -26.95
N GLY A 419 8.73 1.43 -28.09
CA GLY A 419 8.01 0.17 -28.40
C GLY A 419 8.19 -0.91 -27.31
N LEU A 420 9.42 -1.15 -26.84
CA LEU A 420 9.68 -2.17 -25.82
C LEU A 420 9.17 -1.76 -24.43
N SER A 421 9.20 -0.48 -24.09
CA SER A 421 8.60 0.02 -22.84
C SER A 421 7.09 -0.13 -22.84
N ILE A 422 6.43 0.06 -23.97
CA ILE A 422 5.00 -0.18 -24.17
C ILE A 422 4.70 -1.67 -24.03
N VAL A 423 5.51 -2.55 -24.62
CA VAL A 423 5.38 -4.01 -24.45
C VAL A 423 5.40 -4.38 -22.96
N ARG A 424 6.42 -3.91 -22.23
CA ARG A 424 6.55 -4.19 -20.80
C ARG A 424 5.32 -3.72 -20.02
N GLN A 425 4.87 -2.49 -20.22
CA GLN A 425 3.70 -1.93 -19.55
C GLN A 425 2.41 -2.74 -19.85
N ILE A 426 2.21 -3.12 -21.11
CA ILE A 426 1.06 -3.95 -21.50
C ILE A 426 1.11 -5.29 -20.77
N ILE A 427 2.25 -5.97 -20.79
CA ILE A 427 2.39 -7.30 -20.20
C ILE A 427 2.27 -7.26 -18.66
N GLU A 428 2.85 -6.27 -18.00
CA GLU A 428 2.70 -6.07 -16.54
C GLU A 428 1.22 -5.84 -16.16
N LYS A 429 0.45 -5.09 -16.96
CA LYS A 429 -1.02 -4.91 -16.74
C LYS A 429 -1.83 -6.18 -16.98
N HIS A 430 -1.29 -7.15 -17.69
CA HIS A 430 -1.85 -8.50 -17.83
C HIS A 430 -1.38 -9.46 -16.73
N ASN A 431 -0.73 -8.95 -15.66
CA ASN A 431 -0.09 -9.73 -14.61
C ASN A 431 0.94 -10.72 -15.16
N GLY A 432 1.56 -10.39 -16.29
CA GLY A 432 2.60 -11.16 -16.96
C GLY A 432 3.98 -10.58 -16.74
N ILE A 433 4.98 -11.26 -17.30
CA ILE A 433 6.38 -10.86 -17.29
C ILE A 433 6.90 -10.92 -18.73
N VAL A 434 7.75 -9.94 -19.10
CA VAL A 434 8.51 -9.95 -20.35
C VAL A 434 9.99 -9.99 -20.05
N GLU A 435 10.70 -10.89 -20.72
CA GLU A 435 12.14 -11.11 -20.60
C GLU A 435 12.79 -11.08 -21.98
N VAL A 436 14.12 -10.90 -22.03
CA VAL A 436 14.90 -10.94 -23.26
C VAL A 436 16.19 -11.68 -23.02
N ASP A 437 16.51 -12.61 -23.92
CA ASP A 437 17.81 -13.28 -24.05
C ASP A 437 18.39 -12.94 -25.41
N SER A 438 19.62 -12.43 -25.45
CA SER A 438 20.24 -12.01 -26.69
C SER A 438 21.75 -12.20 -26.69
N ILE A 439 22.26 -12.57 -27.87
CA ILE A 439 23.68 -12.71 -28.13
C ILE A 439 24.04 -11.92 -29.41
N VAL A 440 25.00 -11.02 -29.33
CA VAL A 440 25.45 -10.26 -30.48
C VAL A 440 25.86 -11.16 -31.62
N GLY A 441 25.28 -10.92 -32.81
CA GLY A 441 25.52 -11.70 -34.04
C GLY A 441 24.73 -13.00 -34.14
N ARG A 442 23.90 -13.37 -33.12
CA ARG A 442 23.07 -14.56 -33.14
C ARG A 442 21.56 -14.26 -33.07
N GLY A 443 21.19 -13.03 -32.72
CA GLY A 443 19.80 -12.59 -32.58
C GLY A 443 19.32 -12.51 -31.15
N SER A 444 18.00 -12.32 -30.98
CA SER A 444 17.35 -12.16 -29.69
C SER A 444 16.09 -13.00 -29.56
N VAL A 445 15.75 -13.37 -28.34
CA VAL A 445 14.50 -14.04 -27.97
C VAL A 445 13.78 -13.19 -26.91
N PHE A 446 12.64 -12.65 -27.27
CA PHE A 446 11.75 -11.98 -26.34
C PHE A 446 10.71 -12.98 -25.85
N THR A 447 10.59 -13.14 -24.54
CA THR A 447 9.72 -14.11 -23.87
C THR A 447 8.66 -13.40 -23.06
N ILE A 448 7.39 -13.60 -23.42
CA ILE A 448 6.23 -13.14 -22.66
C ILE A 448 5.68 -14.32 -21.88
N LYS A 449 5.48 -14.16 -20.56
CA LYS A 449 4.85 -15.12 -19.67
C LYS A 449 3.52 -14.55 -19.19
N LEU A 450 2.41 -15.26 -19.45
CA LEU A 450 1.07 -14.85 -19.03
C LEU A 450 0.47 -15.92 -18.13
N PRO A 451 -0.24 -15.54 -17.05
CA PRO A 451 -0.93 -16.51 -16.21
C PRO A 451 -2.07 -17.19 -16.99
N ILE A 452 -2.24 -18.48 -16.78
CA ILE A 452 -3.35 -19.24 -17.37
C ILE A 452 -4.65 -18.70 -16.73
N ALA A 453 -5.64 -18.36 -17.56
CA ALA A 453 -6.95 -18.02 -17.06
C ALA A 453 -7.55 -19.24 -16.36
N TRP A 454 -7.77 -19.15 -15.05
CA TRP A 454 -8.51 -20.18 -14.32
C TRP A 454 -9.92 -20.27 -14.91
N MET A 455 -10.32 -21.48 -15.27
CA MET A 455 -11.72 -21.78 -15.49
C MET A 455 -12.37 -21.81 -14.09
N GLY A 456 -13.02 -20.73 -13.67
CA GLY A 456 -13.98 -20.73 -12.59
C GLY A 456 -15.30 -21.30 -13.12
#